data_6ab1d0a5c911bef8d823cedc5208fd66
#
_entry.id   6ab1d0a5c911bef8d823cedc5208fd66
#
_cell.length_a   1.000
_cell.length_b   1.000
_cell.length_c   1.000
_cell.angle_alpha   90.00
_cell.angle_beta   90.00
_cell.angle_gamma   90.00
#
_symmetry.space_group_name_H-M   'P 1'
#
loop_
_entity.id
_entity.type
_entity.pdbx_description
1 polymer ?
#
loop_
_entity_poly.entity_id
_entity_poly.type
_entity_poly.pdbx_seq_one_letter_code
_entity_poly.pdbx_strand_id
1 'polypeptide(L)'
;CTGSQGEPMGAMMRISNYTHPDVFVEKGDAVIFSSKIIPGNEKKLYKLHNQLVKDGIEVISEETEFIHVSGHPNREDLKDMYQWVKPKCVIPVHGEHRHMIEHINFAKEMQVPHPVQVENGDIVKLYPGEAPEVYDKAPSGRLYLDGNVSVEEDSQSIKDRRNLSSNGYLEVTILITPKG
;
A
#
# COMPACT_ATOMS: atom_id res chain seq x y z
N CYS A 1 15.52 11.36 6.50
CA CYS A 1 14.91 11.05 7.80
C CYS A 1 13.53 10.42 7.60
N THR A 2 12.90 9.92 8.68
CA THR A 2 11.52 9.39 8.67
C THR A 2 10.49 10.51 8.61
N GLY A 3 9.24 10.20 8.21
CA GLY A 3 8.17 11.19 8.14
C GLY A 3 7.93 11.77 6.75
N SER A 4 8.46 11.11 5.69
CA SER A 4 8.31 11.56 4.31
C SER A 4 6.88 11.45 3.76
N GLN A 5 5.96 10.81 4.49
CA GLN A 5 4.55 10.67 4.14
C GLN A 5 3.63 11.43 5.12
N GLY A 6 4.20 12.33 5.93
CA GLY A 6 3.45 13.09 6.92
C GLY A 6 3.01 12.28 8.13
N GLU A 7 3.79 11.24 8.50
CA GLU A 7 3.53 10.43 9.69
C GLU A 7 3.68 11.28 10.96
N PRO A 8 2.69 11.29 11.87
CA PRO A 8 2.68 12.17 13.04
C PRO A 8 3.90 12.01 13.95
N MET A 9 4.45 10.80 14.07
CA MET A 9 5.63 10.49 14.88
C MET A 9 6.94 10.52 14.10
N GLY A 10 6.88 10.82 12.79
CA GLY A 10 8.05 10.90 11.94
C GLY A 10 8.99 12.04 12.32
N ALA A 11 10.30 11.88 12.09
CA ALA A 11 11.28 12.90 12.39
C ALA A 11 10.97 14.24 11.66
N MET A 12 10.56 14.14 10.38
CA MET A 12 10.25 15.33 9.59
C MET A 12 9.08 16.15 10.17
N MET A 13 8.04 15.48 10.69
CA MET A 13 6.94 16.16 11.37
C MET A 13 7.39 16.86 12.67
N ARG A 14 8.29 16.23 13.43
CA ARG A 14 8.85 16.85 14.65
C ARG A 14 9.77 18.03 14.31
N ILE A 15 10.55 17.93 13.23
CA ILE A 15 11.39 19.02 12.74
C ILE A 15 10.52 20.22 12.35
N SER A 16 9.49 20.01 11.54
CA SER A 16 8.58 21.07 11.10
C SER A 16 7.78 21.73 12.24
N ASN A 17 7.59 21.02 13.35
CA ASN A 17 6.92 21.54 14.56
C ASN A 17 7.91 22.05 15.61
N TYR A 18 9.21 22.10 15.31
CA TYR A 18 10.27 22.53 16.25
C TYR A 18 10.34 21.70 17.54
N THR A 19 9.98 20.41 17.47
CA THR A 19 9.99 19.47 18.62
C THR A 19 11.02 18.36 18.49
N HIS A 20 11.85 18.39 17.44
CA HIS A 20 12.96 17.47 17.31
C HIS A 20 14.12 17.89 18.24
N PRO A 21 14.75 16.95 18.98
CA PRO A 21 15.76 17.30 19.98
C PRO A 21 17.07 17.84 19.37
N ASP A 22 17.45 17.36 18.18
CA ASP A 22 18.82 17.55 17.66
C ASP A 22 18.85 18.23 16.28
N VAL A 23 17.71 18.38 15.59
CA VAL A 23 17.64 18.93 14.23
C VAL A 23 16.65 20.07 14.17
N PHE A 24 17.11 21.20 13.66
CA PHE A 24 16.32 22.39 13.42
C PHE A 24 16.47 22.80 11.96
N VAL A 25 15.46 23.43 11.42
CA VAL A 25 15.49 24.10 10.11
C VAL A 25 15.11 25.54 10.29
N GLU A 26 15.76 26.43 9.53
CA GLU A 26 15.58 27.86 9.62
C GLU A 26 15.18 28.44 8.27
N LYS A 27 14.70 29.67 8.28
CA LYS A 27 14.36 30.38 7.06
C LYS A 27 15.55 30.47 6.11
N GLY A 28 15.34 29.98 4.88
CA GLY A 28 16.37 29.91 3.84
C GLY A 28 17.00 28.53 3.71
N ASP A 29 16.69 27.59 4.61
CA ASP A 29 17.00 26.18 4.42
C ASP A 29 16.12 25.54 3.36
N ALA A 30 16.54 24.37 2.85
CA ALA A 30 15.79 23.56 1.92
C ALA A 30 15.53 22.15 2.47
N VAL A 31 14.33 21.63 2.25
CA VAL A 31 13.96 20.25 2.56
C VAL A 31 13.61 19.53 1.28
N ILE A 32 14.32 18.42 1.02
CA ILE A 32 14.16 17.59 -0.17
C ILE A 32 13.34 16.35 0.18
N PHE A 33 12.18 16.20 -0.44
CA PHE A 33 11.34 15.01 -0.37
C PHE A 33 11.60 14.09 -1.57
N SER A 34 12.63 13.27 -1.50
CA SER A 34 12.98 12.31 -2.56
C SER A 34 12.12 11.06 -2.58
N SER A 35 11.04 11.03 -1.83
CA SER A 35 10.07 9.95 -1.79
C SER A 35 8.82 10.28 -2.61
N LYS A 36 8.29 9.29 -3.33
CA LYS A 36 7.01 9.43 -4.00
C LYS A 36 5.88 9.59 -3.00
N ILE A 37 4.92 10.45 -3.32
CA ILE A 37 3.69 10.60 -2.54
C ILE A 37 2.85 9.32 -2.69
N ILE A 38 2.57 8.65 -1.58
CA ILE A 38 1.70 7.48 -1.56
C ILE A 38 0.24 7.95 -1.62
N PRO A 39 -0.58 7.43 -2.57
CA PRO A 39 -1.99 7.77 -2.65
C PRO A 39 -2.73 7.63 -1.31
N GLY A 40 -3.44 8.68 -0.91
CA GLY A 40 -4.14 8.78 0.38
C GLY A 40 -3.38 9.54 1.48
N ASN A 41 -2.09 9.82 1.29
CA ASN A 41 -1.29 10.61 2.22
C ASN A 41 -1.18 12.10 1.83
N GLU A 42 -1.72 12.49 0.68
CA GLU A 42 -1.56 13.83 0.11
C GLU A 42 -1.90 14.94 1.11
N LYS A 43 -3.04 14.84 1.78
CA LYS A 43 -3.49 15.86 2.75
C LYS A 43 -2.53 16.03 3.92
N LYS A 44 -1.94 14.93 4.41
CA LYS A 44 -0.98 14.96 5.52
C LYS A 44 0.33 15.58 5.07
N LEU A 45 0.80 15.18 3.90
CA LEU A 45 2.06 15.66 3.33
C LEU A 45 1.97 17.13 2.96
N TYR A 46 0.89 17.57 2.30
CA TYR A 46 0.70 18.98 1.97
C TYR A 46 0.56 19.87 3.22
N LYS A 47 0.02 19.34 4.32
CA LYS A 47 0.03 20.05 5.60
C LYS A 47 1.47 20.29 6.09
N LEU A 48 2.32 19.27 5.98
CA LEU A 48 3.75 19.35 6.33
C LEU A 48 4.48 20.36 5.41
N HIS A 49 4.29 20.24 4.10
CA HIS A 49 4.88 21.16 3.12
C HIS A 49 4.46 22.62 3.39
N ASN A 50 3.18 22.87 3.62
CA ASN A 50 2.65 24.19 3.92
C ASN A 50 3.25 24.78 5.20
N GLN A 51 3.50 23.96 6.22
CA GLN A 51 4.15 24.43 7.43
C GLN A 51 5.59 24.88 7.15
N LEU A 52 6.37 24.07 6.44
CA LEU A 52 7.75 24.40 6.06
C LEU A 52 7.81 25.67 5.21
N VAL A 53 6.98 25.77 4.19
CA VAL A 53 6.91 26.97 3.32
C VAL A 53 6.51 28.21 4.10
N LYS A 54 5.57 28.11 5.04
CA LYS A 54 5.15 29.21 5.91
C LYS A 54 6.31 29.74 6.74
N ASP A 55 7.22 28.86 7.15
CA ASP A 55 8.40 29.20 7.95
C ASP A 55 9.58 29.68 7.07
N GLY A 56 9.35 29.80 5.75
CA GLY A 56 10.34 30.29 4.79
C GLY A 56 11.39 29.27 4.38
N ILE A 57 11.07 27.99 4.53
CA ILE A 57 11.89 26.85 4.14
C ILE A 57 11.50 26.42 2.72
N GLU A 58 12.47 26.21 1.85
CA GLU A 58 12.24 25.73 0.50
C GLU A 58 11.86 24.23 0.54
N VAL A 59 10.78 23.87 -0.16
CA VAL A 59 10.34 22.49 -0.30
C VAL A 59 10.57 22.03 -1.71
N ILE A 60 11.44 21.03 -1.88
CA ILE A 60 11.76 20.41 -3.16
C ILE A 60 11.16 19.02 -3.16
N SER A 61 10.30 18.73 -4.14
CA SER A 61 9.59 17.44 -4.26
C SER A 61 9.61 16.93 -5.70
N GLU A 62 9.13 15.71 -5.93
CA GLU A 62 9.01 15.13 -7.27
C GLU A 62 8.09 15.94 -8.20
N GLU A 63 7.26 16.84 -7.66
CA GLU A 63 6.40 17.73 -8.44
C GLU A 63 7.17 18.92 -9.00
N THR A 64 8.29 19.29 -8.39
CA THR A 64 9.10 20.46 -8.77
C THR A 64 10.41 20.11 -9.46
N GLU A 65 11.03 18.98 -9.06
CA GLU A 65 12.35 18.60 -9.54
C GLU A 65 12.45 17.08 -9.73
N PHE A 66 13.33 16.63 -10.64
CA PHE A 66 13.61 15.21 -10.81
C PHE A 66 14.52 14.67 -9.71
N ILE A 67 13.92 14.37 -8.56
CA ILE A 67 14.62 13.93 -7.33
C ILE A 67 14.20 12.55 -6.85
N HIS A 68 13.23 11.91 -7.53
CA HIS A 68 12.75 10.58 -7.19
C HIS A 68 12.82 9.64 -8.39
N VAL A 69 13.29 8.42 -8.14
CA VAL A 69 13.24 7.30 -9.07
C VAL A 69 12.46 6.17 -8.41
N SER A 70 11.50 5.58 -9.12
CA SER A 70 10.72 4.45 -8.59
C SER A 70 11.62 3.30 -8.18
N GLY A 71 11.34 2.72 -7.02
CA GLY A 71 11.99 1.48 -6.57
C GLY A 71 11.47 0.22 -7.29
N HIS A 72 10.37 0.34 -8.05
CA HIS A 72 9.86 -0.74 -8.88
C HIS A 72 10.56 -0.73 -10.23
N PRO A 73 11.02 -1.90 -10.74
CA PRO A 73 11.65 -1.99 -12.05
C PRO A 73 10.65 -1.64 -13.15
N ASN A 74 11.15 -1.03 -14.22
CA ASN A 74 10.40 -0.87 -15.45
C ASN A 74 10.49 -2.14 -16.34
N ARG A 75 9.85 -2.13 -17.51
CA ARG A 75 9.84 -3.32 -18.40
C ARG A 75 11.24 -3.66 -18.95
N GLU A 76 12.09 -2.67 -19.18
CA GLU A 76 13.45 -2.92 -19.68
C GLU A 76 14.34 -3.55 -18.59
N ASP A 77 14.22 -3.07 -17.34
CA ASP A 77 14.94 -3.68 -16.20
C ASP A 77 14.51 -5.15 -16.00
N LEU A 78 13.20 -5.43 -16.14
CA LEU A 78 12.69 -6.80 -16.08
C LEU A 78 13.20 -7.67 -17.24
N LYS A 79 13.30 -7.10 -18.44
CA LYS A 79 13.84 -7.78 -19.61
C LYS A 79 15.31 -8.19 -19.40
N ASP A 80 16.12 -7.26 -18.90
CA ASP A 80 17.52 -7.53 -18.57
C ASP A 80 17.62 -8.62 -17.49
N MET A 81 16.81 -8.53 -16.43
CA MET A 81 16.76 -9.55 -15.39
C MET A 81 16.40 -10.93 -15.95
N TYR A 82 15.41 -11.02 -16.85
CA TYR A 82 15.01 -12.28 -17.48
C TYR A 82 16.12 -12.84 -18.39
N GLN A 83 16.84 -11.98 -19.10
CA GLN A 83 17.98 -12.40 -19.93
C GLN A 83 19.13 -12.95 -19.09
N TRP A 84 19.39 -12.38 -17.91
CA TRP A 84 20.43 -12.82 -17.01
C TRP A 84 20.06 -14.12 -16.28
N VAL A 85 18.86 -14.18 -15.72
CA VAL A 85 18.40 -15.31 -14.89
C VAL A 85 17.92 -16.49 -15.74
N LYS A 86 17.36 -16.23 -16.94
CA LYS A 86 16.74 -17.23 -17.84
C LYS A 86 15.79 -18.16 -17.07
N PRO A 87 14.75 -17.63 -16.42
CA PRO A 87 13.89 -18.41 -15.58
C PRO A 87 13.11 -19.45 -16.39
N LYS A 88 12.96 -20.66 -15.85
CA LYS A 88 12.10 -21.69 -16.44
C LYS A 88 10.63 -21.48 -16.07
N CYS A 89 10.39 -20.85 -14.93
CA CYS A 89 9.07 -20.53 -14.42
C CYS A 89 9.03 -19.10 -13.87
N VAL A 90 7.92 -18.40 -14.09
CA VAL A 90 7.64 -17.09 -13.51
C VAL A 90 6.27 -17.13 -12.87
N ILE A 91 6.20 -16.71 -11.61
CA ILE A 91 4.97 -16.59 -10.83
C ILE A 91 4.90 -15.13 -10.34
N PRO A 92 4.13 -14.26 -10.97
CA PRO A 92 3.95 -12.89 -10.49
C PRO A 92 3.22 -12.88 -9.16
N VAL A 93 3.69 -12.02 -8.24
CA VAL A 93 3.09 -11.83 -6.93
C VAL A 93 3.05 -10.33 -6.60
N HIS A 94 2.32 -9.95 -5.53
CA HIS A 94 2.30 -8.58 -5.02
C HIS A 94 1.77 -7.56 -6.02
N GLY A 95 0.55 -7.78 -6.50
CA GLY A 95 -0.13 -6.84 -7.39
C GLY A 95 -1.61 -7.15 -7.52
N GLU A 96 -2.32 -6.27 -8.20
CA GLU A 96 -3.70 -6.52 -8.60
C GLU A 96 -3.73 -7.48 -9.79
N HIS A 97 -4.89 -8.09 -10.04
CA HIS A 97 -5.07 -9.07 -11.11
C HIS A 97 -4.59 -8.55 -12.50
N ARG A 98 -4.87 -7.29 -12.82
CA ARG A 98 -4.38 -6.64 -14.06
C ARG A 98 -2.85 -6.63 -14.14
N HIS A 99 -2.15 -6.39 -13.03
CA HIS A 99 -0.68 -6.39 -13.00
C HIS A 99 -0.12 -7.80 -13.19
N MET A 100 -0.78 -8.81 -12.59
CA MET A 100 -0.40 -10.21 -12.76
C MET A 100 -0.53 -10.65 -14.21
N ILE A 101 -1.65 -10.34 -14.86
CA ILE A 101 -1.88 -10.67 -16.28
C ILE A 101 -0.82 -10.01 -17.16
N GLU A 102 -0.54 -8.72 -16.94
CA GLU A 102 0.46 -7.99 -17.72
C GLU A 102 1.86 -8.60 -17.57
N HIS A 103 2.23 -9.00 -16.35
CA HIS A 103 3.51 -9.66 -16.11
C HIS A 103 3.57 -11.05 -16.75
N ILE A 104 2.48 -11.83 -16.74
CA ILE A 104 2.38 -13.10 -17.46
C ILE A 104 2.55 -12.90 -18.97
N ASN A 105 1.90 -11.89 -19.55
CA ASN A 105 2.04 -11.58 -20.97
C ASN A 105 3.48 -11.21 -21.31
N PHE A 106 4.09 -10.36 -20.50
CA PHE A 106 5.50 -10.01 -20.63
C PHE A 106 6.43 -11.22 -20.52
N ALA A 107 6.19 -12.13 -19.57
CA ALA A 107 6.96 -13.37 -19.47
C ALA A 107 6.84 -14.25 -20.72
N LYS A 108 5.65 -14.30 -21.33
CA LYS A 108 5.44 -14.99 -22.63
C LYS A 108 6.21 -14.32 -23.77
N GLU A 109 6.19 -12.99 -23.85
CA GLU A 109 6.99 -12.21 -24.81
C GLU A 109 8.49 -12.52 -24.67
N MET A 110 8.95 -12.65 -23.41
CA MET A 110 10.32 -13.03 -23.07
C MET A 110 10.62 -14.53 -23.23
N GLN A 111 9.67 -15.30 -23.77
CA GLN A 111 9.78 -16.74 -24.03
C GLN A 111 10.07 -17.59 -22.79
N VAL A 112 9.57 -17.18 -21.62
CA VAL A 112 9.63 -18.00 -20.42
C VAL A 112 8.78 -19.25 -20.61
N PRO A 113 9.31 -20.48 -20.38
CA PRO A 113 8.58 -21.72 -20.68
C PRO A 113 7.27 -21.86 -19.89
N HIS A 114 7.26 -21.47 -18.63
CA HIS A 114 6.13 -21.69 -17.73
C HIS A 114 5.78 -20.41 -16.95
N PRO A 115 5.08 -19.44 -17.55
CA PRO A 115 4.46 -18.35 -16.80
C PRO A 115 3.17 -18.86 -16.15
N VAL A 116 3.09 -18.84 -14.82
CA VAL A 116 1.95 -19.35 -14.04
C VAL A 116 1.22 -18.19 -13.38
N GLN A 117 -0.05 -18.05 -13.70
CA GLN A 117 -0.93 -17.11 -13.01
C GLN A 117 -1.50 -17.77 -11.76
N VAL A 118 -1.43 -17.05 -10.63
CA VAL A 118 -1.92 -17.53 -9.34
C VAL A 118 -2.78 -16.51 -8.65
N GLU A 119 -3.61 -16.97 -7.74
CA GLU A 119 -4.41 -16.17 -6.81
C GLU A 119 -3.99 -16.46 -5.37
N ASN A 120 -4.48 -15.61 -4.44
CA ASN A 120 -4.26 -15.87 -3.02
C ASN A 120 -4.86 -17.24 -2.63
N GLY A 121 -4.07 -18.02 -1.90
CA GLY A 121 -4.44 -19.37 -1.49
C GLY A 121 -4.01 -20.47 -2.45
N ASP A 122 -3.67 -20.17 -3.69
CA ASP A 122 -3.22 -21.22 -4.63
C ASP A 122 -1.92 -21.87 -4.16
N ILE A 123 -1.88 -23.18 -4.17
CA ILE A 123 -0.71 -23.98 -3.86
C ILE A 123 -0.12 -24.45 -5.17
N VAL A 124 1.08 -23.96 -5.48
CA VAL A 124 1.79 -24.29 -6.71
C VAL A 124 2.84 -25.36 -6.45
N LYS A 125 2.77 -26.43 -7.22
CA LYS A 125 3.74 -27.51 -7.20
C LYS A 125 4.88 -27.19 -8.15
N LEU A 126 6.10 -27.13 -7.62
CA LEU A 126 7.33 -26.86 -8.37
C LEU A 126 8.32 -27.99 -8.17
N TYR A 127 8.52 -28.82 -9.20
CA TYR A 127 9.53 -29.87 -9.20
C TYR A 127 10.56 -29.66 -10.31
N PRO A 128 11.83 -29.93 -10.06
CA PRO A 128 12.85 -29.90 -11.09
C PRO A 128 12.52 -30.86 -12.24
N GLY A 129 12.41 -30.33 -13.46
CA GLY A 129 12.15 -31.11 -14.65
C GLY A 129 10.67 -31.32 -14.99
N GLU A 130 9.76 -30.89 -14.15
CA GLU A 130 8.31 -30.94 -14.41
C GLU A 130 7.76 -29.52 -14.69
N ALA A 131 6.62 -29.46 -15.39
CA ALA A 131 5.88 -28.22 -15.55
C ALA A 131 5.22 -27.83 -14.20
N PRO A 132 5.26 -26.55 -13.81
CA PRO A 132 4.54 -26.10 -12.63
C PRO A 132 3.03 -26.24 -12.83
N GLU A 133 2.31 -26.60 -11.78
CA GLU A 133 0.86 -26.66 -11.78
C GLU A 133 0.27 -26.08 -10.51
N VAL A 134 -0.91 -25.47 -10.61
CA VAL A 134 -1.72 -25.14 -9.44
C VAL A 134 -2.35 -26.44 -8.96
N TYR A 135 -1.85 -26.96 -7.85
CA TYR A 135 -2.17 -28.30 -7.34
C TYR A 135 -3.38 -28.30 -6.40
N ASP A 136 -3.50 -27.25 -5.57
CA ASP A 136 -4.52 -27.18 -4.52
C ASP A 136 -4.77 -25.72 -4.14
N LYS A 137 -5.74 -25.48 -3.28
CA LYS A 137 -6.08 -24.15 -2.78
C LYS A 137 -6.27 -24.15 -1.27
N ALA A 138 -5.45 -23.40 -0.57
CA ALA A 138 -5.63 -23.11 0.85
C ALA A 138 -6.75 -22.10 1.07
N PRO A 139 -7.45 -22.12 2.21
CA PRO A 139 -8.39 -21.09 2.57
C PRO A 139 -7.72 -19.70 2.51
N SER A 140 -8.34 -18.78 1.79
CA SER A 140 -7.87 -17.41 1.63
C SER A 140 -9.05 -16.45 1.71
N GLY A 141 -8.79 -15.20 2.09
CA GLY A 141 -9.82 -14.19 2.23
C GLY A 141 -9.42 -13.14 3.26
N ARG A 142 -10.33 -12.24 3.54
CA ARG A 142 -10.13 -11.19 4.54
C ARG A 142 -10.86 -11.55 5.83
N LEU A 143 -10.14 -11.50 6.93
CA LEU A 143 -10.72 -11.55 8.26
C LEU A 143 -10.71 -10.13 8.85
N TYR A 144 -11.82 -9.73 9.41
CA TYR A 144 -11.97 -8.46 10.10
C TYR A 144 -11.98 -8.70 11.61
N LEU A 145 -11.36 -7.81 12.35
CA LEU A 145 -11.43 -7.83 13.81
C LEU A 145 -12.65 -7.04 14.26
N ASP A 146 -13.61 -7.73 14.84
CA ASP A 146 -14.82 -7.15 15.44
C ASP A 146 -14.75 -7.28 16.97
N GLY A 147 -14.28 -6.23 17.64
CA GLY A 147 -13.87 -6.30 19.04
C GLY A 147 -12.67 -7.24 19.21
N ASN A 148 -12.89 -8.38 19.87
CA ASN A 148 -11.87 -9.41 20.08
C ASN A 148 -12.11 -10.68 19.24
N VAL A 149 -13.04 -10.64 18.28
CA VAL A 149 -13.42 -11.78 17.45
C VAL A 149 -13.04 -11.52 16.01
N SER A 150 -12.37 -12.49 15.40
CA SER A 150 -12.13 -12.48 13.95
C SER A 150 -13.37 -12.98 13.22
N VAL A 151 -13.86 -12.19 12.27
CA VAL A 151 -15.05 -12.48 11.47
C VAL A 151 -14.73 -12.40 9.99
N GLU A 152 -15.42 -13.19 9.18
CA GLU A 152 -15.29 -13.15 7.72
C GLU A 152 -15.89 -11.86 7.14
N GLU A 153 -15.45 -11.50 5.95
CA GLU A 153 -15.88 -10.27 5.26
C GLU A 153 -17.38 -10.23 4.99
N ASP A 154 -18.00 -11.36 4.80
CA ASP A 154 -19.43 -11.54 4.53
C ASP A 154 -20.29 -11.74 5.79
N SER A 155 -19.68 -11.68 6.99
CA SER A 155 -20.41 -11.78 8.26
C SER A 155 -21.46 -10.68 8.42
N GLN A 156 -22.51 -10.98 9.21
CA GLN A 156 -23.60 -10.03 9.43
C GLN A 156 -23.11 -8.74 10.09
N SER A 157 -22.19 -8.82 11.04
CA SER A 157 -21.65 -7.63 11.72
C SER A 157 -20.94 -6.67 10.76
N ILE A 158 -20.21 -7.19 9.77
CA ILE A 158 -19.55 -6.37 8.75
C ILE A 158 -20.57 -5.76 7.77
N LYS A 159 -21.58 -6.54 7.36
CA LYS A 159 -22.69 -6.03 6.54
C LYS A 159 -23.44 -4.91 7.22
N ASP A 160 -23.76 -5.08 8.50
CA ASP A 160 -24.48 -4.06 9.28
C ASP A 160 -23.66 -2.77 9.41
N ARG A 161 -22.34 -2.87 9.69
CA ARG A 161 -21.46 -1.69 9.72
C ARG A 161 -21.39 -0.95 8.39
N ARG A 162 -21.33 -1.68 7.27
CA ARG A 162 -21.39 -1.07 5.94
C ARG A 162 -22.73 -0.35 5.70
N ASN A 163 -23.85 -0.96 6.13
CA ASN A 163 -25.16 -0.34 6.03
C ASN A 163 -25.26 0.92 6.90
N LEU A 164 -24.75 0.89 8.13
CA LEU A 164 -24.72 2.05 9.03
C LEU A 164 -23.95 3.23 8.42
N SER A 165 -22.88 2.98 7.69
CA SER A 165 -22.08 4.04 7.06
C SER A 165 -22.79 4.80 5.95
N SER A 166 -23.79 4.18 5.31
CA SER A 166 -24.58 4.77 4.20
C SER A 166 -25.99 5.20 4.61
N ASN A 167 -26.62 4.45 5.53
CA ASN A 167 -28.03 4.66 5.91
C ASN A 167 -28.18 5.45 7.21
N GLY A 168 -27.11 5.59 7.98
CA GLY A 168 -27.14 6.18 9.32
C GLY A 168 -27.69 5.23 10.38
N TYR A 169 -27.75 5.72 11.62
CA TYR A 169 -28.21 4.98 12.80
C TYR A 169 -29.04 5.90 13.69
N LEU A 170 -30.14 5.39 14.17
CA LEU A 170 -30.98 6.05 15.17
C LEU A 170 -31.24 5.10 16.33
N GLU A 171 -30.84 5.51 17.53
CA GLU A 171 -31.18 4.79 18.76
C GLU A 171 -32.19 5.59 19.57
N VAL A 172 -33.25 4.90 20.03
CA VAL A 172 -34.30 5.49 20.89
C VAL A 172 -34.41 4.65 22.16
N THR A 173 -34.10 5.24 23.30
CA THR A 173 -34.29 4.62 24.60
C THR A 173 -35.59 5.10 25.21
N ILE A 174 -36.50 4.18 25.54
CA ILE A 174 -37.79 4.48 26.15
C ILE A 174 -37.81 3.90 27.57
N LEU A 175 -38.01 4.75 28.56
CA LEU A 175 -38.20 4.34 29.92
C LEU A 175 -39.72 4.21 30.20
N ILE A 176 -40.20 3.01 30.46
CA ILE A 176 -41.60 2.76 30.84
C ILE A 176 -41.63 2.50 32.33
N THR A 177 -42.25 3.38 33.07
CA THR A 177 -42.53 3.17 34.50
C THR A 177 -43.94 2.56 34.69
N PRO A 178 -44.09 1.50 35.47
CA PRO A 178 -45.42 1.01 35.82
C PRO A 178 -46.20 2.14 36.49
N LYS A 179 -47.40 2.40 36.05
CA LYS A 179 -48.33 3.27 36.79
C LYS A 179 -48.68 2.51 38.08
N GLY A 180 -48.26 3.08 39.21
CA GLY A 180 -48.73 2.64 40.52
C GLY A 180 -50.20 2.86 40.74
#